data_fcff57a4e55cbfce3af8eb5faad66680
#
_entry.id   fcff57a4e55cbfce3af8eb5faad66680
#
_cell.length_a   1.000
_cell.length_b   1.000
_cell.length_c   1.000
_cell.angle_alpha   90.00
_cell.angle_beta   90.00
_cell.angle_gamma   90.00
#
_symmetry.space_group_name_H-M   'P 1'
#
loop_
_entity.id
_entity.type
_entity.pdbx_description
1 polymer ?
#
loop_
_entity_poly.entity_id
_entity_poly.type
_entity_poly.pdbx_seq_one_letter_code
_entity_poly.pdbx_strand_id
1 'polypeptide(L)'
;MKFAEPAASKNGAYLFCYFLGNRPNEERICFAVSKDGYNFTPLNDNRPVIEQKLGTRCCRDPFILRGNDCFYIVATDMKSDDGWESNHGIVTFKSDDLIHWYDECAVDFHSFDSTADADKIWAPQAMYDEKTKKYMVYFSCHNKNSEKPLAIWYTYTADFKTFSKPSELFSSKSGLDVIDADIVKKDGKYHMYYKDECVKTIAHSISDSLCGEYREYENNVVSCTERHVEGNCMYNITGTDTYVMIMDLYVDGGYYMQQTEDMMNFLPVDKKDFSLDFHPRHGSMLHITDDEYYKLIKNFSK
;
A
#
# COMPACT_ATOMS: atom_id res chain seq x y z
N MET A 1 -10.87 24.00 -5.09
CA MET A 1 -9.55 24.02 -4.43
C MET A 1 -8.67 23.09 -5.22
N LYS A 2 -7.50 23.51 -5.68
CA LYS A 2 -6.52 22.62 -6.28
C LYS A 2 -5.81 21.92 -5.13
N PHE A 3 -5.97 20.63 -5.02
CA PHE A 3 -5.04 19.80 -4.26
C PHE A 3 -3.71 19.89 -5.01
N ALA A 4 -2.81 20.72 -4.55
CA ALA A 4 -1.44 20.59 -4.97
C ALA A 4 -0.93 19.33 -4.29
N GLU A 5 -0.44 18.35 -5.07
CA GLU A 5 0.60 17.50 -4.52
C GLU A 5 1.61 18.46 -3.87
N PRO A 6 1.95 18.31 -2.59
CA PRO A 6 2.93 19.18 -1.98
C PRO A 6 4.17 19.06 -2.85
N ALA A 7 4.58 20.19 -3.43
CA ALA A 7 5.81 20.25 -4.23
C ALA A 7 6.88 19.57 -3.38
N ALA A 8 7.43 18.47 -3.89
CA ALA A 8 8.49 17.74 -3.20
C ALA A 8 9.54 18.76 -2.82
N SER A 9 9.65 19.07 -1.53
CA SER A 9 10.63 20.05 -1.09
C SER A 9 11.99 19.46 -1.40
N LYS A 10 12.95 20.26 -1.87
CA LYS A 10 14.33 19.81 -2.12
C LYS A 10 14.99 19.19 -0.87
N ASN A 11 14.36 19.32 0.28
CA ASN A 11 14.74 18.82 1.60
C ASN A 11 13.59 17.97 2.15
N GLY A 12 13.23 16.89 1.52
CA GLY A 12 12.20 15.96 2.00
C GLY A 12 12.80 14.73 2.65
N ALA A 13 11.93 13.93 3.23
CA ALA A 13 12.23 12.63 3.81
C ALA A 13 11.10 11.65 3.48
N TYR A 14 11.22 10.42 3.94
CA TYR A 14 10.26 9.34 3.69
C TYR A 14 9.82 8.73 5.00
N LEU A 15 8.55 8.42 5.10
CA LEU A 15 7.96 7.62 6.16
C LEU A 15 7.50 6.29 5.56
N PHE A 16 8.02 5.18 6.06
CA PHE A 16 7.57 3.84 5.75
C PHE A 16 6.59 3.37 6.82
N CYS A 17 5.37 3.05 6.43
CA CYS A 17 4.30 2.49 7.26
C CYS A 17 4.19 1.01 6.93
N TYR A 18 4.39 0.11 7.91
CA TYR A 18 4.49 -1.34 7.69
C TYR A 18 3.97 -2.12 8.90
N PHE A 19 3.90 -3.45 8.77
CA PHE A 19 3.68 -4.37 9.88
C PHE A 19 4.85 -5.39 9.96
N LEU A 20 4.89 -6.26 10.97
CA LEU A 20 6.07 -7.07 11.26
C LEU A 20 5.93 -8.56 10.90
N GLY A 21 4.75 -9.15 11.02
CA GLY A 21 4.60 -10.58 10.80
C GLY A 21 3.19 -11.10 11.07
N ASN A 22 3.05 -12.40 11.24
CA ASN A 22 1.76 -13.10 11.30
C ASN A 22 1.29 -13.43 12.74
N ARG A 23 1.92 -12.87 13.75
CA ARG A 23 1.45 -13.03 15.13
C ARG A 23 0.59 -11.82 15.52
N PRO A 24 -0.39 -11.95 16.41
CA PRO A 24 -1.27 -10.85 16.79
C PRO A 24 -0.56 -9.59 17.32
N ASN A 25 0.62 -9.74 17.92
CA ASN A 25 1.45 -8.62 18.34
C ASN A 25 2.35 -8.03 17.23
N GLU A 26 2.46 -8.70 16.08
CA GLU A 26 3.22 -8.32 14.90
C GLU A 26 2.31 -7.73 13.81
N GLU A 27 1.02 -8.06 13.82
CA GLU A 27 -0.04 -7.50 12.94
C GLU A 27 -0.48 -6.14 13.49
N ARG A 28 0.48 -5.21 13.52
CA ARG A 28 0.35 -3.85 14.07
C ARG A 28 1.11 -2.87 13.20
N ILE A 29 0.66 -1.63 13.18
CA ILE A 29 1.29 -0.57 12.40
C ILE A 29 2.57 -0.09 13.07
N CYS A 30 3.68 -0.19 12.34
CA CYS A 30 5.00 0.31 12.68
C CYS A 30 5.45 1.37 11.68
N PHE A 31 6.39 2.22 12.09
CA PHE A 31 6.96 3.26 11.26
C PHE A 31 8.47 3.17 11.19
N ALA A 32 9.03 3.50 10.03
CA ALA A 32 10.44 3.79 9.84
C ALA A 32 10.61 5.06 9.00
N VAL A 33 11.73 5.74 9.11
CA VAL A 33 12.01 6.97 8.38
C VAL A 33 13.32 6.90 7.60
N SER A 34 13.40 7.64 6.50
CA SER A 34 14.59 7.76 5.67
C SER A 34 14.78 9.19 5.18
N LYS A 35 16.04 9.61 4.98
CA LYS A 35 16.38 10.89 4.34
C LYS A 35 16.64 10.74 2.85
N ASP A 36 17.03 9.57 2.40
CA ASP A 36 17.46 9.31 1.03
C ASP A 36 16.47 8.44 0.23
N GLY A 37 15.50 7.80 0.92
CA GLY A 37 14.57 6.85 0.31
C GLY A 37 15.14 5.45 0.08
N TYR A 38 16.38 5.20 0.53
CA TYR A 38 17.05 3.90 0.41
C TYR A 38 17.37 3.28 1.78
N ASN A 39 17.78 4.10 2.73
CA ASN A 39 18.22 3.65 4.04
C ASN A 39 17.21 4.07 5.12
N PHE A 40 16.53 3.10 5.71
CA PHE A 40 15.45 3.33 6.66
C PHE A 40 15.86 2.96 8.07
N THR A 41 15.43 3.79 9.03
CA THR A 41 15.61 3.57 10.46
C THR A 41 14.24 3.39 11.11
N PRO A 42 13.98 2.25 11.79
CA PRO A 42 12.71 2.02 12.46
C PRO A 42 12.53 2.97 13.64
N LEU A 43 11.29 3.44 13.82
CA LEU A 43 10.90 4.26 14.95
C LEU A 43 10.39 3.38 16.12
N ASN A 44 10.33 3.95 17.33
CA ASN A 44 9.80 3.29 18.51
C ASN A 44 10.45 1.93 18.82
N ASP A 45 11.76 1.78 18.57
CA ASP A 45 12.49 0.50 18.69
C ASP A 45 11.84 -0.65 17.90
N ASN A 46 11.37 -0.36 16.69
CA ASN A 46 10.64 -1.29 15.82
C ASN A 46 9.36 -1.87 16.48
N ARG A 47 8.71 -1.09 17.34
CA ARG A 47 7.45 -1.47 18.00
C ARG A 47 6.28 -0.70 17.40
N PRO A 48 5.04 -1.20 17.54
CA PRO A 48 3.85 -0.53 17.06
C PRO A 48 3.72 0.92 17.51
N VAL A 49 3.25 1.79 16.62
CA VAL A 49 3.01 3.22 16.86
C VAL A 49 1.53 3.56 16.97
N ILE A 50 0.66 2.64 16.54
CA ILE A 50 -0.81 2.78 16.63
C ILE A 50 -1.39 1.55 17.33
N GLU A 51 -2.32 1.78 18.25
CA GLU A 51 -3.12 0.75 18.87
C GLU A 51 -4.50 0.71 18.23
N GLN A 52 -4.79 -0.34 17.47
CA GLN A 52 -6.12 -0.60 16.91
C GLN A 52 -7.10 -1.06 17.99
N LYS A 53 -8.27 -0.45 18.07
CA LYS A 53 -9.32 -0.73 19.07
C LYS A 53 -10.55 -1.41 18.47
N LEU A 54 -10.83 -1.14 17.19
CA LEU A 54 -11.98 -1.68 16.46
C LEU A 54 -11.60 -2.91 15.62
N GLY A 55 -12.59 -3.59 15.04
CA GLY A 55 -12.38 -4.75 14.19
C GLY A 55 -11.68 -5.90 14.90
N THR A 56 -10.78 -6.58 14.19
CA THR A 56 -10.00 -7.73 14.69
C THR A 56 -8.91 -7.32 15.69
N ARG A 57 -8.59 -6.04 15.78
CA ARG A 57 -7.45 -5.45 16.52
C ARG A 57 -6.10 -5.95 16.02
N CYS A 58 -6.07 -6.41 14.79
CA CYS A 58 -4.87 -6.81 14.05
C CYS A 58 -4.99 -6.19 12.66
N CYS A 59 -3.94 -5.53 12.19
CA CYS A 59 -3.93 -4.93 10.86
C CYS A 59 -2.65 -5.23 10.11
N ARG A 60 -2.82 -5.43 8.81
CA ARG A 60 -1.78 -5.78 7.86
C ARG A 60 -1.77 -4.82 6.68
N ASP A 61 -0.72 -4.84 5.92
CA ASP A 61 -0.60 -4.15 4.63
C ASP A 61 -1.03 -2.68 4.72
N PRO A 62 -0.50 -1.89 5.69
CA PRO A 62 -0.96 -0.53 5.89
C PRO A 62 -0.51 0.38 4.75
N PHE A 63 -1.46 1.14 4.20
CA PHE A 63 -1.22 2.20 3.24
C PHE A 63 -1.45 3.56 3.88
N ILE A 64 -0.41 4.42 3.85
CA ILE A 64 -0.45 5.77 4.39
C ILE A 64 -0.51 6.80 3.28
N LEU A 65 -1.38 7.80 3.41
CA LEU A 65 -1.49 8.88 2.43
C LEU A 65 -1.71 10.24 3.09
N ARG A 66 -1.32 11.28 2.35
CA ARG A 66 -1.58 12.67 2.71
C ARG A 66 -2.93 13.11 2.16
N GLY A 67 -3.81 13.61 3.03
CA GLY A 67 -5.03 14.31 2.67
C GLY A 67 -4.79 15.83 2.54
N ASN A 68 -5.86 16.64 2.63
CA ASN A 68 -5.74 18.10 2.57
C ASN A 68 -4.94 18.66 3.75
N ASP A 69 -5.41 18.60 4.93
CA ASP A 69 -4.74 19.10 6.13
C ASP A 69 -4.57 17.98 7.16
N CYS A 70 -4.44 16.73 6.69
CA CYS A 70 -4.38 15.57 7.54
C CYS A 70 -3.71 14.39 6.82
N PHE A 71 -3.57 13.28 7.51
CA PHE A 71 -3.08 12.00 6.99
C PHE A 71 -4.12 10.92 7.26
N TYR A 72 -4.13 9.91 6.40
CA TYR A 72 -4.94 8.73 6.57
C TYR A 72 -4.08 7.47 6.50
N ILE A 73 -4.49 6.44 7.20
CA ILE A 73 -4.03 5.07 6.98
C ILE A 73 -5.25 4.23 6.66
N VAL A 74 -5.12 3.35 5.65
CA VAL A 74 -6.02 2.24 5.38
C VAL A 74 -5.24 0.94 5.52
N ALA A 75 -5.80 -0.09 6.14
CA ALA A 75 -5.12 -1.35 6.35
C ALA A 75 -6.10 -2.52 6.31
N THR A 76 -5.62 -3.70 5.98
CA THR A 76 -6.36 -4.96 6.07
C THR A 76 -6.73 -5.22 7.52
N ASP A 77 -8.02 -5.30 7.85
CA ASP A 77 -8.51 -5.66 9.19
C ASP A 77 -8.54 -7.19 9.31
N MET A 78 -7.42 -7.78 9.66
CA MET A 78 -7.25 -9.23 9.67
C MET A 78 -6.33 -9.67 10.81
N LYS A 79 -6.73 -10.77 11.44
CA LYS A 79 -5.92 -11.55 12.36
C LYS A 79 -5.67 -12.92 11.73
N SER A 80 -4.42 -13.20 11.36
CA SER A 80 -4.07 -14.43 10.62
C SER A 80 -4.32 -15.72 11.41
N ASP A 81 -4.32 -15.66 12.76
CA ASP A 81 -4.70 -16.78 13.61
C ASP A 81 -6.15 -17.26 13.36
N ASP A 82 -7.04 -16.38 12.87
CA ASP A 82 -8.44 -16.71 12.56
C ASP A 82 -8.59 -17.31 11.14
N GLY A 83 -7.50 -17.42 10.39
CA GLY A 83 -7.43 -17.97 9.03
C GLY A 83 -7.38 -16.93 7.92
N TRP A 84 -6.79 -17.30 6.79
CA TRP A 84 -6.61 -16.41 5.62
C TRP A 84 -7.90 -16.05 4.89
N GLU A 85 -9.00 -16.72 5.18
CA GLU A 85 -10.34 -16.51 4.61
C GLU A 85 -11.29 -15.86 5.63
N SER A 86 -10.76 -15.28 6.72
CA SER A 86 -11.53 -14.67 7.79
C SER A 86 -11.78 -13.17 7.59
N ASN A 87 -11.08 -12.55 6.63
CA ASN A 87 -11.10 -11.10 6.45
C ASN A 87 -12.21 -10.68 5.48
N HIS A 88 -13.01 -9.72 5.90
CA HIS A 88 -14.06 -9.11 5.09
C HIS A 88 -14.13 -7.58 5.23
N GLY A 89 -13.05 -6.96 5.70
CA GLY A 89 -13.05 -5.52 5.95
C GLY A 89 -11.67 -4.89 6.02
N ILE A 90 -11.68 -3.58 6.16
CA ILE A 90 -10.52 -2.74 6.35
C ILE A 90 -10.65 -1.89 7.61
N VAL A 91 -9.54 -1.44 8.14
CA VAL A 91 -9.51 -0.42 9.19
C VAL A 91 -8.87 0.85 8.66
N THR A 92 -9.42 1.99 9.08
CA THR A 92 -8.91 3.31 8.70
C THR A 92 -8.58 4.14 9.93
N PHE A 93 -7.62 5.04 9.80
CA PHE A 93 -7.19 5.98 10.82
C PHE A 93 -6.94 7.35 10.20
N LYS A 94 -7.08 8.40 11.00
CA LYS A 94 -6.78 9.78 10.64
C LYS A 94 -5.78 10.39 11.62
N SER A 95 -4.91 11.27 11.12
CA SER A 95 -3.98 12.06 11.95
C SER A 95 -3.79 13.44 11.33
N ASP A 96 -3.53 14.44 12.18
CA ASP A 96 -3.14 15.78 11.73
C ASP A 96 -1.61 16.00 11.79
N ASP A 97 -0.87 15.06 12.41
CA ASP A 97 0.55 15.28 12.70
C ASP A 97 1.46 14.04 12.54
N LEU A 98 0.93 12.90 12.06
CA LEU A 98 1.59 11.60 11.92
C LEU A 98 1.96 10.92 13.27
N ILE A 99 1.62 11.53 14.38
CA ILE A 99 1.96 11.04 15.73
C ILE A 99 0.70 10.57 16.46
N HIS A 100 -0.34 11.40 16.45
CA HIS A 100 -1.60 11.13 17.13
C HIS A 100 -2.64 10.69 16.11
N TRP A 101 -3.06 9.43 16.21
CA TRP A 101 -4.03 8.81 15.32
C TRP A 101 -5.38 8.68 16.02
N TYR A 102 -6.45 9.08 15.32
CA TYR A 102 -7.82 9.14 15.79
C TYR A 102 -8.81 8.81 14.66
N ASP A 103 -10.11 8.95 14.90
CA ASP A 103 -11.17 8.65 13.93
C ASP A 103 -11.04 7.24 13.33
N GLU A 104 -10.61 6.27 14.17
CA GLU A 104 -10.55 4.88 13.78
C GLU A 104 -11.92 4.38 13.32
N CYS A 105 -11.97 3.70 12.18
CA CYS A 105 -13.18 3.12 11.63
C CYS A 105 -12.88 1.72 11.09
N ALA A 106 -13.60 0.70 11.58
CA ALA A 106 -13.62 -0.62 10.98
C ALA A 106 -14.78 -0.68 9.98
N VAL A 107 -14.46 -1.00 8.73
CA VAL A 107 -15.42 -1.02 7.60
C VAL A 107 -15.66 -2.46 7.21
N ASP A 108 -16.87 -2.94 7.42
CA ASP A 108 -17.30 -4.28 7.02
C ASP A 108 -17.91 -4.25 5.61
N PHE A 109 -17.21 -4.87 4.66
CA PHE A 109 -17.65 -4.95 3.28
C PHE A 109 -18.78 -5.97 3.03
N HIS A 110 -19.09 -6.85 3.99
CA HIS A 110 -20.32 -7.66 3.94
C HIS A 110 -21.61 -6.82 3.94
N SER A 111 -21.53 -5.56 4.32
CA SER A 111 -22.66 -4.62 4.23
C SER A 111 -23.07 -4.24 2.81
N PHE A 112 -22.28 -4.61 1.79
CA PHE A 112 -22.58 -4.34 0.38
C PHE A 112 -22.93 -5.62 -0.36
N ASP A 113 -24.01 -5.60 -1.16
CA ASP A 113 -24.44 -6.77 -1.94
C ASP A 113 -23.35 -7.36 -2.84
N SER A 114 -22.43 -6.51 -3.36
CA SER A 114 -21.36 -6.94 -4.26
C SER A 114 -20.24 -7.72 -3.57
N THR A 115 -20.13 -7.60 -2.26
CA THR A 115 -19.10 -8.21 -1.41
C THR A 115 -19.68 -8.86 -0.16
N ALA A 116 -20.99 -9.22 -0.21
CA ALA A 116 -21.71 -9.78 0.94
C ALA A 116 -21.17 -11.14 1.42
N ASP A 117 -20.44 -11.85 0.58
CA ASP A 117 -19.81 -13.12 0.89
C ASP A 117 -18.27 -13.07 0.70
N ALA A 118 -17.68 -11.87 0.74
CA ALA A 118 -16.24 -11.71 0.64
C ALA A 118 -15.52 -12.45 1.78
N ASP A 119 -14.52 -13.24 1.43
CA ASP A 119 -13.64 -13.93 2.38
C ASP A 119 -12.20 -13.39 2.36
N LYS A 120 -11.92 -12.48 1.42
CA LYS A 120 -10.64 -11.75 1.30
C LYS A 120 -10.91 -10.32 0.85
N ILE A 121 -10.49 -9.36 1.69
CA ILE A 121 -10.42 -7.92 1.41
C ILE A 121 -9.03 -7.49 1.87
N TRP A 122 -8.04 -7.62 0.99
CA TRP A 122 -6.63 -7.52 1.35
C TRP A 122 -5.93 -6.32 0.73
N ALA A 123 -4.89 -5.85 1.42
CA ALA A 123 -3.94 -4.86 0.96
C ALA A 123 -4.61 -3.61 0.34
N PRO A 124 -5.45 -2.89 1.11
CA PRO A 124 -6.10 -1.68 0.61
C PRO A 124 -5.07 -0.58 0.39
N GLN A 125 -5.21 0.12 -0.73
CA GLN A 125 -4.50 1.35 -1.02
C GLN A 125 -5.48 2.44 -1.46
N ALA A 126 -5.04 3.69 -1.56
CA ALA A 126 -5.92 4.79 -1.93
C ALA A 126 -5.22 5.84 -2.78
N MET A 127 -5.95 6.39 -3.75
CA MET A 127 -5.51 7.51 -4.55
C MET A 127 -6.64 8.55 -4.69
N TYR A 128 -6.28 9.84 -4.61
CA TYR A 128 -7.25 10.90 -4.85
C TYR A 128 -7.62 10.98 -6.33
N ASP A 129 -8.91 10.91 -6.62
CA ASP A 129 -9.44 11.04 -7.97
C ASP A 129 -9.89 12.48 -8.22
N GLU A 130 -9.12 13.20 -9.01
CA GLU A 130 -9.41 14.57 -9.39
C GLU A 130 -10.76 14.75 -10.12
N LYS A 131 -11.24 13.70 -10.79
CA LYS A 131 -12.49 13.72 -11.54
C LYS A 131 -13.70 13.66 -10.62
N THR A 132 -13.69 12.76 -9.65
CA THR A 132 -14.80 12.58 -8.70
C THR A 132 -14.66 13.43 -7.44
N LYS A 133 -13.47 14.00 -7.18
CA LYS A 133 -13.12 14.74 -5.96
C LYS A 133 -13.25 13.87 -4.69
N LYS A 134 -12.98 12.57 -4.82
CA LYS A 134 -13.00 11.58 -3.75
C LYS A 134 -11.72 10.75 -3.79
N TYR A 135 -11.47 10.00 -2.76
CA TYR A 135 -10.45 8.96 -2.77
C TYR A 135 -11.03 7.68 -3.36
N MET A 136 -10.37 7.12 -4.36
CA MET A 136 -10.57 5.74 -4.77
C MET A 136 -9.73 4.86 -3.85
N VAL A 137 -10.39 4.00 -3.08
CA VAL A 137 -9.75 2.95 -2.29
C VAL A 137 -9.88 1.66 -3.08
N TYR A 138 -8.76 0.99 -3.35
CA TYR A 138 -8.71 -0.25 -4.10
C TYR A 138 -8.00 -1.34 -3.29
N PHE A 139 -8.38 -2.58 -3.50
CA PHE A 139 -7.98 -3.71 -2.67
C PHE A 139 -8.14 -5.02 -3.44
N SER A 140 -7.45 -6.07 -3.00
CA SER A 140 -7.68 -7.42 -3.51
C SER A 140 -8.94 -7.99 -2.88
N CYS A 141 -9.86 -8.51 -3.69
CA CYS A 141 -11.12 -9.07 -3.20
C CYS A 141 -11.45 -10.42 -3.84
N HIS A 142 -11.92 -11.34 -3.01
CA HIS A 142 -12.52 -12.60 -3.41
C HIS A 142 -13.87 -12.76 -2.70
N ASN A 143 -14.85 -13.24 -3.43
CA ASN A 143 -16.18 -13.64 -2.90
C ASN A 143 -16.22 -15.16 -2.82
N LYS A 144 -16.45 -15.72 -1.65
CA LYS A 144 -16.38 -17.16 -1.34
C LYS A 144 -17.22 -18.05 -2.26
N ASN A 145 -18.39 -17.57 -2.68
CA ASN A 145 -19.29 -18.31 -3.55
C ASN A 145 -19.03 -18.07 -5.05
N SER A 146 -17.97 -17.32 -5.38
CA SER A 146 -17.54 -17.05 -6.76
C SER A 146 -16.50 -18.08 -7.21
N GLU A 147 -16.63 -18.56 -8.45
CA GLU A 147 -15.59 -19.34 -9.11
C GLU A 147 -14.48 -18.45 -9.72
N LYS A 148 -14.63 -17.12 -9.63
CA LYS A 148 -13.64 -16.17 -10.13
C LYS A 148 -12.45 -16.10 -9.17
N PRO A 149 -11.21 -15.88 -9.69
CA PRO A 149 -10.05 -15.66 -8.86
C PRO A 149 -10.14 -14.32 -8.09
N LEU A 150 -9.24 -14.13 -7.15
CA LEU A 150 -8.96 -12.83 -6.54
C LEU A 150 -8.70 -11.79 -7.62
N ALA A 151 -9.35 -10.64 -7.51
CA ALA A 151 -9.24 -9.53 -8.43
C ALA A 151 -9.03 -8.23 -7.66
N ILE A 152 -8.61 -7.17 -8.35
CA ILE A 152 -8.54 -5.84 -7.76
C ILE A 152 -9.91 -5.19 -7.87
N TRP A 153 -10.43 -4.78 -6.74
CA TRP A 153 -11.71 -4.08 -6.60
C TRP A 153 -11.47 -2.66 -6.11
N TYR A 154 -12.46 -1.79 -6.24
CA TYR A 154 -12.39 -0.42 -5.76
C TYR A 154 -13.73 0.06 -5.20
N THR A 155 -13.64 1.08 -4.37
CA THR A 155 -14.75 1.87 -3.84
C THR A 155 -14.32 3.33 -3.73
N TYR A 156 -15.27 4.24 -3.53
CA TYR A 156 -14.97 5.65 -3.31
C TYR A 156 -15.36 6.09 -1.90
N THR A 157 -14.57 6.96 -1.32
CA THR A 157 -14.84 7.62 -0.05
C THR A 157 -14.42 9.10 -0.08
N ALA A 158 -15.08 9.93 0.70
CA ALA A 158 -14.67 11.32 0.93
C ALA A 158 -14.04 11.53 2.31
N ASP A 159 -14.23 10.60 3.24
CA ASP A 159 -13.97 10.77 4.67
C ASP A 159 -13.30 9.55 5.33
N PHE A 160 -13.04 8.48 4.59
CA PHE A 160 -12.55 7.20 5.06
C PHE A 160 -13.42 6.53 6.15
N LYS A 161 -14.70 6.91 6.22
CA LYS A 161 -15.72 6.33 7.12
C LYS A 161 -16.90 5.75 6.35
N THR A 162 -17.30 6.44 5.27
CA THR A 162 -18.39 6.03 4.41
C THR A 162 -17.87 5.70 3.01
N PHE A 163 -18.29 4.56 2.49
CA PHE A 163 -17.80 4.03 1.23
C PHE A 163 -18.92 3.77 0.25
N SER A 164 -18.65 3.93 -1.03
CA SER A 164 -19.58 3.55 -2.09
C SER A 164 -19.61 2.03 -2.26
N LYS A 165 -20.62 1.51 -2.98
CA LYS A 165 -20.67 0.09 -3.35
C LYS A 165 -19.38 -0.30 -4.08
N PRO A 166 -18.67 -1.38 -3.65
CA PRO A 166 -17.49 -1.89 -4.33
C PRO A 166 -17.80 -2.45 -5.71
N SER A 167 -16.82 -2.34 -6.61
CA SER A 167 -16.86 -2.88 -7.97
C SER A 167 -15.49 -3.41 -8.38
N GLU A 168 -15.47 -4.40 -9.26
CA GLU A 168 -14.23 -4.94 -9.83
C GLU A 168 -13.55 -3.86 -10.69
N LEU A 169 -12.24 -3.67 -10.52
CA LEU A 169 -11.39 -2.76 -11.29
C LEU A 169 -10.56 -3.51 -12.32
N PHE A 170 -9.96 -4.63 -11.92
CA PHE A 170 -9.01 -5.36 -12.74
C PHE A 170 -8.92 -6.83 -12.33
N SER A 171 -8.85 -7.70 -13.34
CA SER A 171 -8.46 -9.10 -13.22
C SER A 171 -7.43 -9.43 -14.32
N SER A 172 -6.47 -10.30 -14.01
CA SER A 172 -5.43 -10.68 -14.98
C SER A 172 -5.98 -11.58 -16.09
N LYS A 173 -5.40 -11.44 -17.29
CA LYS A 173 -5.63 -12.38 -18.41
C LYS A 173 -5.12 -13.79 -18.11
N SER A 174 -4.26 -13.96 -17.12
CA SER A 174 -3.82 -15.28 -16.67
C SER A 174 -4.99 -16.12 -16.14
N GLY A 175 -6.08 -15.48 -15.69
CA GLY A 175 -7.20 -16.12 -15.05
C GLY A 175 -6.89 -16.65 -13.64
N LEU A 176 -5.78 -16.22 -13.05
CA LEU A 176 -5.36 -16.56 -11.68
C LEU A 176 -5.45 -15.33 -10.76
N ASP A 177 -5.24 -15.56 -9.48
CA ASP A 177 -5.31 -14.54 -8.44
C ASP A 177 -4.33 -13.39 -8.70
N VAL A 178 -4.79 -12.16 -8.49
CA VAL A 178 -3.98 -10.95 -8.46
C VAL A 178 -4.19 -10.22 -7.15
N ILE A 179 -3.09 -9.83 -6.51
CA ILE A 179 -3.10 -9.16 -5.21
C ILE A 179 -2.13 -7.99 -5.16
N ASP A 180 -2.20 -7.20 -4.10
CA ASP A 180 -1.23 -6.16 -3.74
C ASP A 180 -1.01 -5.12 -4.85
N ALA A 181 -2.11 -4.63 -5.43
CA ALA A 181 -2.01 -3.59 -6.44
C ALA A 181 -1.48 -2.27 -5.84
N ASP A 182 -0.53 -1.65 -6.55
CA ASP A 182 -0.04 -0.30 -6.29
C ASP A 182 -0.17 0.54 -7.57
N ILE A 183 -0.89 1.65 -7.50
CA ILE A 183 -1.18 2.51 -8.66
C ILE A 183 -0.40 3.81 -8.55
N VAL A 184 0.43 4.08 -9.54
CA VAL A 184 1.21 5.32 -9.65
C VAL A 184 0.82 6.07 -10.93
N LYS A 185 0.64 7.39 -10.81
CA LYS A 185 0.40 8.26 -11.95
C LYS A 185 1.70 8.91 -12.42
N LYS A 186 2.06 8.68 -13.69
CA LYS A 186 3.17 9.38 -14.36
C LYS A 186 2.80 9.71 -15.80
N ASP A 187 3.15 10.90 -16.27
CA ASP A 187 2.95 11.36 -17.65
C ASP A 187 1.53 11.17 -18.19
N GLY A 188 0.53 11.39 -17.31
CA GLY A 188 -0.89 11.26 -17.65
C GLY A 188 -1.42 9.84 -17.72
N LYS A 189 -0.59 8.84 -17.47
CA LYS A 189 -0.96 7.43 -17.39
C LYS A 189 -1.02 6.95 -15.95
N TYR A 190 -1.80 5.90 -15.70
CA TYR A 190 -1.89 5.18 -14.44
C TYR A 190 -1.21 3.83 -14.62
N HIS A 191 -0.16 3.60 -13.89
CA HIS A 191 0.64 2.38 -13.86
C HIS A 191 0.22 1.58 -12.62
N MET A 192 -0.36 0.39 -12.84
CA MET A 192 -0.71 -0.54 -11.76
C MET A 192 0.31 -1.67 -11.74
N TYR A 193 1.00 -1.80 -10.63
CA TYR A 193 1.87 -2.92 -10.32
C TYR A 193 1.14 -3.85 -9.35
N TYR A 194 1.17 -5.13 -9.61
CA TYR A 194 0.43 -6.11 -8.81
C TYR A 194 1.18 -7.45 -8.79
N LYS A 195 0.99 -8.22 -7.73
CA LYS A 195 1.46 -9.60 -7.72
C LYS A 195 0.50 -10.46 -8.53
N ASP A 196 1.02 -11.15 -9.53
CA ASP A 196 0.30 -12.19 -10.29
C ASP A 196 0.68 -13.56 -9.70
N GLU A 197 -0.29 -14.30 -9.19
CA GLU A 197 -0.08 -15.60 -8.58
C GLU A 197 0.31 -16.70 -9.59
N CYS A 198 0.19 -16.44 -10.89
CA CYS A 198 0.72 -17.31 -11.95
C CYS A 198 2.26 -17.34 -11.94
N VAL A 199 2.88 -16.17 -11.85
CA VAL A 199 4.33 -16.00 -11.93
C VAL A 199 4.98 -15.76 -10.55
N LYS A 200 4.19 -15.59 -9.49
CA LYS A 200 4.62 -15.33 -8.11
C LYS A 200 5.53 -14.11 -7.95
N THR A 201 5.35 -13.13 -8.83
CA THR A 201 6.14 -11.90 -8.85
C THR A 201 5.30 -10.72 -9.36
N ILE A 202 5.92 -9.55 -9.52
CA ILE A 202 5.23 -8.32 -9.87
C ILE A 202 5.07 -8.18 -11.38
N ALA A 203 3.81 -8.05 -11.78
CA ALA A 203 3.39 -7.71 -13.13
C ALA A 203 2.89 -6.26 -13.19
N HIS A 204 2.69 -5.73 -14.40
CA HIS A 204 2.34 -4.36 -14.65
C HIS A 204 1.23 -4.24 -15.69
N SER A 205 0.32 -3.30 -15.48
CA SER A 205 -0.71 -2.89 -16.44
C SER A 205 -0.86 -1.38 -16.47
N ILE A 206 -1.40 -0.85 -17.56
CA ILE A 206 -1.49 0.60 -17.79
C ILE A 206 -2.93 1.00 -18.15
N SER A 207 -3.37 2.14 -17.62
CA SER A 207 -4.64 2.77 -17.97
C SER A 207 -4.50 4.26 -18.26
N ASP A 208 -5.42 4.81 -19.06
CA ASP A 208 -5.54 6.24 -19.34
C ASP A 208 -6.30 7.00 -18.25
N SER A 209 -6.94 6.29 -17.31
CA SER A 209 -7.68 6.90 -16.20
C SER A 209 -7.63 6.01 -14.96
N LEU A 210 -7.75 6.60 -13.76
CA LEU A 210 -7.64 5.91 -12.49
C LEU A 210 -8.62 4.75 -12.36
N CYS A 211 -9.88 4.97 -12.74
CA CYS A 211 -10.93 3.96 -12.76
C CYS A 211 -11.25 3.55 -14.21
N GLY A 212 -10.21 3.25 -15.01
CA GLY A 212 -10.32 2.87 -16.41
C GLY A 212 -9.97 1.40 -16.66
N GLU A 213 -9.96 1.04 -17.91
CA GLU A 213 -9.48 -0.27 -18.34
C GLU A 213 -7.95 -0.33 -18.19
N TYR A 214 -7.46 -1.15 -17.27
CA TYR A 214 -6.03 -1.47 -17.15
C TYR A 214 -5.67 -2.57 -18.16
N ARG A 215 -4.69 -2.29 -19.01
CA ARG A 215 -4.29 -3.19 -20.09
C ARG A 215 -2.94 -3.79 -19.80
N GLU A 216 -2.91 -5.11 -19.80
CA GLU A 216 -1.69 -5.89 -19.80
C GLU A 216 -1.10 -5.92 -21.22
N TYR A 217 0.21 -5.98 -21.30
CA TYR A 217 0.96 -6.14 -22.56
C TYR A 217 1.83 -7.40 -22.49
N GLU A 218 2.40 -7.78 -23.62
CA GLU A 218 3.30 -8.92 -23.69
C GLU A 218 4.56 -8.64 -22.83
N ASN A 219 5.01 -9.64 -22.07
CA ASN A 219 6.14 -9.52 -21.13
C ASN A 219 5.96 -8.42 -20.07
N ASN A 220 4.79 -8.38 -19.44
CA ASN A 220 4.43 -7.38 -18.45
C ASN A 220 5.01 -7.66 -17.04
N VAL A 221 5.83 -8.69 -16.85
CA VAL A 221 6.58 -8.93 -15.61
C VAL A 221 7.71 -7.91 -15.50
N VAL A 222 7.71 -7.14 -14.42
CA VAL A 222 8.67 -6.04 -14.20
C VAL A 222 9.66 -6.31 -13.07
N SER A 223 9.48 -7.37 -12.31
CA SER A 223 10.41 -7.75 -11.23
C SER A 223 11.77 -8.17 -11.80
N CYS A 224 12.85 -7.60 -11.27
CA CYS A 224 14.22 -7.95 -11.61
C CYS A 224 14.76 -9.17 -10.81
N THR A 225 13.92 -9.80 -9.99
CA THR A 225 14.30 -10.98 -9.23
C THR A 225 13.44 -12.19 -9.63
N GLU A 226 14.05 -13.37 -9.62
CA GLU A 226 13.34 -14.66 -9.77
C GLU A 226 12.77 -15.17 -8.43
N ARG A 227 13.05 -14.48 -7.31
CA ARG A 227 12.51 -14.83 -5.99
C ARG A 227 11.04 -14.46 -5.92
N HIS A 228 10.30 -15.18 -5.09
CA HIS A 228 8.90 -14.87 -4.83
C HIS A 228 8.79 -13.55 -4.04
N VAL A 229 8.08 -12.59 -4.59
CA VAL A 229 7.85 -11.26 -4.01
C VAL A 229 6.38 -10.90 -4.00
N GLU A 230 6.01 -10.05 -3.04
CA GLU A 230 4.67 -9.46 -2.92
C GLU A 230 4.77 -8.07 -2.29
N GLY A 231 3.65 -7.40 -2.04
CA GLY A 231 3.63 -6.17 -1.28
C GLY A 231 4.48 -5.07 -1.90
N ASN A 232 4.40 -4.91 -3.22
CA ASN A 232 5.14 -3.88 -3.92
C ASN A 232 4.65 -2.49 -3.53
N CYS A 233 5.60 -1.57 -3.35
CA CYS A 233 5.33 -0.15 -3.14
C CYS A 233 6.27 0.69 -3.98
N MET A 234 5.68 1.57 -4.80
CA MET A 234 6.39 2.52 -5.66
C MET A 234 6.42 3.90 -5.02
N TYR A 235 7.57 4.57 -5.07
CA TYR A 235 7.71 5.96 -4.67
C TYR A 235 8.82 6.65 -5.46
N ASN A 236 8.68 7.96 -5.64
CA ASN A 236 9.66 8.78 -6.35
C ASN A 236 10.80 9.22 -5.43
N ILE A 237 12.01 9.28 -5.93
CA ILE A 237 13.13 9.91 -5.21
C ILE A 237 13.08 11.41 -5.43
N THR A 238 12.87 12.15 -4.34
CA THR A 238 12.65 13.60 -4.34
C THR A 238 13.71 14.35 -5.14
N GLY A 239 13.25 15.16 -6.09
CA GLY A 239 14.11 15.99 -6.93
C GLY A 239 14.77 15.25 -8.10
N THR A 240 14.34 14.03 -8.39
CA THR A 240 14.78 13.20 -9.53
C THR A 240 13.59 12.65 -10.31
N ASP A 241 13.86 12.05 -11.47
CA ASP A 241 12.87 11.26 -12.24
C ASP A 241 12.86 9.78 -11.83
N THR A 242 13.68 9.40 -10.85
CA THR A 242 13.81 8.01 -10.38
C THR A 242 12.63 7.61 -9.49
N TYR A 243 12.02 6.50 -9.80
CA TYR A 243 11.07 5.79 -8.96
C TYR A 243 11.72 4.52 -8.42
N VAL A 244 11.50 4.26 -7.16
CA VAL A 244 11.94 3.05 -6.47
C VAL A 244 10.74 2.16 -6.22
N MET A 245 10.89 0.87 -6.46
CA MET A 245 9.96 -0.18 -6.05
C MET A 245 10.62 -1.04 -5.00
N ILE A 246 9.99 -1.15 -3.84
CA ILE A 246 10.34 -2.13 -2.82
C ILE A 246 9.33 -3.28 -2.84
N MET A 247 9.79 -4.48 -2.51
CA MET A 247 8.98 -5.70 -2.52
C MET A 247 9.35 -6.59 -1.35
N ASP A 248 8.34 -7.16 -0.67
CA ASP A 248 8.52 -8.12 0.42
C ASP A 248 8.92 -9.49 -0.15
N LEU A 249 10.07 -9.99 0.30
CA LEU A 249 10.55 -11.35 0.02
C LEU A 249 9.88 -12.33 1.00
N TYR A 250 8.58 -12.51 0.87
CA TYR A 250 7.71 -13.15 1.86
C TYR A 250 8.07 -14.61 2.19
N VAL A 251 8.78 -15.31 1.30
CA VAL A 251 9.27 -16.69 1.54
C VAL A 251 10.62 -16.67 2.25
N ASP A 252 11.54 -15.80 1.79
CA ASP A 252 12.93 -15.80 2.24
C ASP A 252 13.19 -14.79 3.38
N GLY A 253 12.26 -13.86 3.55
CA GLY A 253 12.38 -12.72 4.47
C GLY A 253 13.25 -11.58 3.93
N GLY A 254 12.95 -10.38 4.40
CA GLY A 254 13.60 -9.14 3.97
C GLY A 254 12.94 -8.51 2.74
N TYR A 255 13.65 -7.57 2.14
CA TYR A 255 13.15 -6.78 1.01
C TYR A 255 14.06 -6.86 -0.20
N TYR A 256 13.44 -6.82 -1.37
CA TYR A 256 14.09 -6.55 -2.65
C TYR A 256 13.78 -5.12 -3.10
N MET A 257 14.76 -4.45 -3.71
CA MET A 257 14.62 -3.09 -4.20
C MET A 257 15.10 -2.99 -5.64
N GLN A 258 14.31 -2.31 -6.46
CA GLN A 258 14.63 -1.98 -7.85
C GLN A 258 14.18 -0.57 -8.17
N GLN A 259 14.66 0.02 -9.26
CA GLN A 259 14.36 1.40 -9.62
C GLN A 259 14.17 1.57 -11.12
N THR A 260 13.45 2.63 -11.50
CA THR A 260 13.12 2.97 -12.89
C THR A 260 13.01 4.48 -13.08
N GLU A 261 13.20 4.97 -14.30
CA GLU A 261 12.90 6.35 -14.69
C GLU A 261 11.73 6.44 -15.67
N ASP A 262 11.37 5.33 -16.31
CA ASP A 262 10.34 5.25 -17.37
C ASP A 262 9.10 4.42 -17.00
N MET A 263 9.03 3.89 -15.77
CA MET A 263 7.94 3.05 -15.25
C MET A 263 7.82 1.67 -15.93
N MET A 264 8.70 1.33 -16.85
CA MET A 264 8.65 0.12 -17.65
C MET A 264 9.88 -0.76 -17.47
N ASN A 265 11.06 -0.14 -17.49
CA ASN A 265 12.34 -0.82 -17.41
C ASN A 265 12.96 -0.60 -16.04
N PHE A 266 13.13 -1.67 -15.29
CA PHE A 266 13.66 -1.64 -13.94
C PHE A 266 15.10 -2.14 -13.89
N LEU A 267 15.88 -1.57 -12.99
CA LEU A 267 17.22 -2.01 -12.63
C LEU A 267 17.26 -2.35 -11.14
N PRO A 268 17.91 -3.46 -10.75
CA PRO A 268 18.06 -3.80 -9.34
C PRO A 268 18.90 -2.75 -8.62
N VAL A 269 18.53 -2.45 -7.37
CA VAL A 269 19.38 -1.70 -6.45
C VAL A 269 20.27 -2.69 -5.70
N ASP A 270 21.58 -2.47 -5.68
CA ASP A 270 22.52 -3.36 -4.99
C ASP A 270 22.22 -3.37 -3.48
N LYS A 271 22.20 -4.55 -2.85
CA LYS A 271 21.90 -4.72 -1.42
C LYS A 271 22.77 -3.88 -0.49
N LYS A 272 23.99 -3.53 -0.90
CA LYS A 272 24.87 -2.65 -0.13
C LYS A 272 24.44 -1.18 -0.12
N ASP A 273 23.58 -0.78 -1.08
CA ASP A 273 23.16 0.61 -1.30
C ASP A 273 21.81 0.93 -0.66
N PHE A 274 21.16 -0.04 -0.01
CA PHE A 274 19.94 0.18 0.77
C PHE A 274 19.88 -0.66 2.05
N SER A 275 19.09 -0.19 3.02
CA SER A 275 18.89 -0.89 4.30
C SER A 275 17.42 -0.85 4.73
N LEU A 276 16.86 -2.06 4.91
CA LEU A 276 15.55 -2.36 5.49
C LEU A 276 15.68 -3.55 6.46
N ASP A 277 16.76 -3.59 7.25
CA ASP A 277 17.19 -4.78 8.03
C ASP A 277 16.49 -4.92 9.39
N PHE A 278 15.28 -4.37 9.52
CA PHE A 278 14.44 -4.46 10.72
C PHE A 278 13.20 -5.36 10.52
N HIS A 279 13.23 -6.22 9.50
CA HIS A 279 12.22 -7.23 9.17
C HIS A 279 10.80 -6.67 8.97
N PRO A 280 10.61 -5.59 8.22
CA PRO A 280 9.28 -5.15 7.86
C PRO A 280 8.59 -6.17 6.96
N ARG A 281 7.25 -6.18 6.98
CA ARG A 281 6.40 -6.83 5.98
C ARG A 281 5.72 -5.76 5.15
N HIS A 282 4.91 -6.15 4.17
CA HIS A 282 4.19 -5.30 3.24
C HIS A 282 3.72 -3.97 3.89
N GLY A 283 3.98 -2.86 3.23
CA GLY A 283 3.64 -1.53 3.68
C GLY A 283 3.81 -0.50 2.58
N SER A 284 3.69 0.77 2.93
CA SER A 284 3.71 1.87 1.97
C SER A 284 4.55 3.05 2.38
N MET A 285 5.00 3.83 1.40
CA MET A 285 5.84 5.00 1.57
C MET A 285 5.04 6.30 1.45
N LEU A 286 5.35 7.25 2.34
CA LEU A 286 4.85 8.61 2.27
C LEU A 286 6.01 9.60 2.21
N HIS A 287 5.97 10.54 1.27
CA HIS A 287 6.85 11.70 1.32
C HIS A 287 6.47 12.62 2.47
N ILE A 288 7.43 12.96 3.31
CA ILE A 288 7.26 13.84 4.46
C ILE A 288 8.24 15.02 4.40
N THR A 289 7.87 16.11 5.04
CA THR A 289 8.74 17.28 5.18
C THR A 289 9.84 17.04 6.21
N ASP A 290 10.88 17.86 6.21
CA ASP A 290 11.91 17.83 7.24
C ASP A 290 11.35 18.07 8.64
N ASP A 291 10.37 18.97 8.78
CA ASP A 291 9.72 19.23 10.06
C ASP A 291 8.96 18.01 10.58
N GLU A 292 8.23 17.30 9.71
CA GLU A 292 7.53 16.05 10.06
C GLU A 292 8.52 14.96 10.44
N TYR A 293 9.62 14.82 9.68
CA TYR A 293 10.69 13.87 9.98
C TYR A 293 11.28 14.08 11.38
N TYR A 294 11.66 15.32 11.71
CA TYR A 294 12.25 15.60 13.03
C TYR A 294 11.23 15.50 14.16
N LYS A 295 9.97 15.82 13.94
CA LYS A 295 8.88 15.60 14.90
C LYS A 295 8.69 14.11 15.21
N LEU A 296 8.66 13.25 14.17
CA LEU A 296 8.56 11.81 14.34
C LEU A 296 9.73 11.25 15.13
N ILE A 297 10.97 11.57 14.76
CA ILE A 297 12.16 11.16 15.52
C ILE A 297 12.05 11.61 16.97
N LYS A 298 11.78 12.87 17.24
CA LYS A 298 11.69 13.42 18.60
C LYS A 298 10.64 12.71 19.46
N ASN A 299 9.53 12.28 18.83
CA ASN A 299 8.44 11.63 19.55
C ASN A 299 8.71 10.13 19.80
N PHE A 300 9.31 9.44 18.85
CA PHE A 300 9.48 7.99 18.87
C PHE A 300 10.90 7.50 19.22
N SER A 301 11.91 8.39 19.24
CA SER A 301 13.26 8.07 19.73
C SER A 301 13.34 8.41 21.21
N LYS A 302 13.01 7.47 22.05
CA LYS A 302 13.15 7.57 23.51
C LYS A 302 14.23 6.63 24.01
#